data_c4fc2832623fc4db2ed6928bbbc5cb39
#
_entry.id   c4fc2832623fc4db2ed6928bbbc5cb39
#
_cell.length_a   1.000
_cell.length_b   1.000
_cell.length_c   1.000
_cell.angle_alpha   90.00
_cell.angle_beta   90.00
_cell.angle_gamma   90.00
#
_symmetry.space_group_name_H-M   'P 1'
#
loop_
_entity.id
_entity.type
_entity.pdbx_description
1 polymer ?
#
loop_
_entity_poly.entity_id
_entity_poly.type
_entity_poly.pdbx_seq_one_letter_code
_entity_poly.pdbx_strand_id
1 'polypeptide(L)'
;MAILNGTEVKLYTVSNSGVGAGNLVAFAQNCSISIEHSPRDITNKESGGYSESLEGLRSWSIEMDGAYAYTDAAGTALTNGADALIEDNVLNLRQKFFVGFGGTTTVTSDVRYWGECYITSWSVSAGTEDTSTMSISLTGTGVLTQNVV
;
A
#
# COMPACT_ATOMS: atom_id res chain seq x y z
N MET A 1 -6.16 -10.35 24.21
CA MET A 1 -5.81 -10.18 22.76
C MET A 1 -6.70 -9.08 22.23
N ALA A 2 -6.10 -8.00 21.76
CA ALA A 2 -6.85 -6.95 21.07
C ALA A 2 -6.84 -7.25 19.56
N ILE A 3 -8.03 -7.35 18.98
CA ILE A 3 -8.19 -7.46 17.53
C ILE A 3 -8.35 -6.05 17.00
N LEU A 4 -7.49 -5.66 16.06
CA LEU A 4 -7.57 -4.35 15.42
C LEU A 4 -8.85 -4.24 14.60
N ASN A 5 -9.55 -3.12 14.76
CA ASN A 5 -10.66 -2.80 13.88
C ASN A 5 -10.10 -2.38 12.50
N GLY A 6 -10.68 -2.89 11.43
CA GLY A 6 -10.27 -2.55 10.06
C GLY A 6 -10.29 -1.05 9.75
N THR A 7 -11.06 -0.25 10.48
CA THR A 7 -11.06 1.22 10.34
C THR A 7 -9.78 1.89 10.84
N GLU A 8 -8.98 1.20 11.63
CA GLU A 8 -7.71 1.72 12.17
C GLU A 8 -6.53 1.45 11.23
N VAL A 9 -6.68 0.50 10.31
CA VAL A 9 -5.68 0.16 9.32
C VAL A 9 -5.92 0.97 8.06
N LYS A 10 -5.00 1.87 7.74
CA LYS A 10 -5.16 2.87 6.66
C LYS A 10 -3.91 2.92 5.78
N LEU A 11 -4.08 3.49 4.61
CA LEU A 11 -3.00 3.75 3.67
C LEU A 11 -2.59 5.22 3.74
N TYR A 12 -1.30 5.47 3.86
CA TYR A 12 -0.71 6.80 3.95
C TYR A 12 0.39 6.97 2.90
N THR A 13 0.53 8.17 2.39
CA THR A 13 1.77 8.58 1.74
C THR A 13 2.72 9.10 2.81
N VAL A 14 3.91 8.54 2.88
CA VAL A 14 4.88 8.86 3.94
C VAL A 14 6.16 9.44 3.37
N SER A 15 6.94 10.10 4.22
CA SER A 15 8.27 10.56 3.85
C SER A 15 9.27 9.38 3.82
N ASN A 16 10.45 9.63 3.31
CA ASN A 16 11.54 8.65 3.19
C ASN A 16 11.95 7.96 4.51
N SER A 17 11.53 8.47 5.64
CA SER A 17 11.83 7.85 6.95
C SER A 17 10.74 6.89 7.45
N GLY A 18 9.57 6.89 6.80
CA GLY A 18 8.40 6.14 7.27
C GLY A 18 7.88 6.58 8.64
N VAL A 19 8.52 7.56 9.25
CA VAL A 19 8.18 8.12 10.57
C VAL A 19 7.38 9.39 10.38
N GLY A 20 6.38 9.59 11.21
CA GLY A 20 5.51 10.76 11.16
C GLY A 20 4.09 10.41 10.75
N ALA A 21 3.20 11.39 10.84
CA ALA A 21 1.78 11.20 10.59
C ALA A 21 1.46 10.71 9.17
N GLY A 22 2.29 11.06 8.19
CA GLY A 22 1.98 10.81 6.78
C GLY A 22 0.71 11.53 6.33
N ASN A 23 0.43 11.50 5.05
CA ASN A 23 -0.83 12.01 4.52
C ASN A 23 -1.75 10.84 4.20
N LEU A 24 -2.90 10.79 4.83
CA LEU A 24 -3.90 9.76 4.58
C LEU A 24 -4.39 9.84 3.14
N VAL A 25 -4.43 8.71 2.45
CA VAL A 25 -5.07 8.63 1.14
C VAL A 25 -6.57 8.79 1.31
N ALA A 26 -7.12 9.86 0.73
CA ALA A 26 -8.52 10.22 0.91
C ALA A 26 -9.48 9.19 0.31
N PHE A 27 -10.59 8.95 1.01
CA PHE A 27 -11.68 8.08 0.58
C PHE A 27 -11.34 6.60 0.30
N ALA A 28 -10.20 6.11 0.78
CA ALA A 28 -9.91 4.69 0.77
C ALA A 28 -10.92 3.93 1.66
N GLN A 29 -11.55 2.92 1.10
CA GLN A 29 -12.53 2.08 1.82
C GLN A 29 -11.93 0.75 2.22
N ASN A 30 -11.22 0.12 1.31
CA ASN A 30 -10.53 -1.13 1.54
C ASN A 30 -9.07 -0.99 1.12
N CYS A 31 -8.18 -1.52 1.93
CA CYS A 31 -6.78 -1.64 1.58
C CYS A 31 -6.22 -2.97 2.07
N SER A 32 -5.34 -3.55 1.29
CA SER A 32 -4.69 -4.82 1.60
C SER A 32 -3.22 -4.76 1.23
N ILE A 33 -2.41 -5.47 1.99
CA ILE A 33 -1.00 -5.69 1.69
C ILE A 33 -0.75 -7.17 1.49
N SER A 34 0.02 -7.51 0.48
CA SER A 34 0.43 -8.87 0.17
C SER A 34 1.94 -8.93 0.10
N ILE A 35 2.52 -9.91 0.78
CA ILE A 35 3.96 -10.17 0.78
C ILE A 35 4.16 -11.57 0.25
N GLU A 36 4.96 -11.71 -0.79
CA GLU A 36 5.25 -12.98 -1.42
C GLU A 36 6.74 -13.30 -1.29
N HIS A 37 7.01 -14.58 -1.17
CA HIS A 37 8.34 -15.12 -1.09
C HIS A 37 8.45 -16.30 -2.04
N SER A 38 9.43 -16.27 -2.92
CA SER A 38 9.67 -17.32 -3.92
C SER A 38 10.88 -18.16 -3.48
N PRO A 39 10.69 -19.32 -2.85
CA PRO A 39 11.79 -20.18 -2.47
C PRO A 39 12.43 -20.83 -3.70
N ARG A 40 13.72 -21.11 -3.61
CA ARG A 40 14.46 -21.90 -4.61
C ARG A 40 14.54 -23.33 -4.11
N ASP A 41 14.19 -24.27 -4.96
CA ASP A 41 14.42 -25.69 -4.70
C ASP A 41 15.90 -26.03 -4.88
N ILE A 42 16.50 -26.61 -3.85
CA ILE A 42 17.90 -27.10 -3.83
C ILE A 42 17.96 -28.58 -3.50
N THR A 43 16.84 -29.29 -3.58
CA THR A 43 16.76 -30.72 -3.28
C THR A 43 17.75 -31.51 -4.13
N ASN A 44 18.54 -32.35 -3.49
CA ASN A 44 19.52 -33.19 -4.12
C ASN A 44 19.43 -34.65 -3.59
N LYS A 45 20.28 -35.54 -4.11
CA LYS A 45 20.23 -36.95 -3.70
C LYS A 45 20.63 -37.21 -2.24
N GLU A 46 21.32 -36.27 -1.62
CA GLU A 46 21.74 -36.33 -0.22
C GLU A 46 20.67 -35.82 0.75
N SER A 47 19.58 -35.22 0.24
CA SER A 47 18.47 -34.72 1.05
C SER A 47 17.61 -35.80 1.72
N GLY A 48 17.95 -37.06 1.56
CA GLY A 48 17.31 -38.18 2.25
C GLY A 48 15.81 -38.37 1.94
N GLY A 49 15.37 -37.94 0.77
CA GLY A 49 13.97 -38.02 0.34
C GLY A 49 13.10 -36.84 0.79
N TYR A 50 13.69 -35.86 1.44
CA TYR A 50 13.03 -34.61 1.80
C TYR A 50 13.33 -33.50 0.79
N SER A 51 12.34 -32.62 0.56
CA SER A 51 12.57 -31.42 -0.25
C SER A 51 13.32 -30.36 0.57
N GLU A 52 14.35 -29.81 -0.02
CA GLU A 52 15.12 -28.71 0.57
C GLU A 52 14.92 -27.43 -0.26
N SER A 53 14.70 -26.32 0.42
CA SER A 53 14.49 -25.03 -0.21
C SER A 53 15.44 -23.99 0.36
N LEU A 54 15.96 -23.15 -0.52
CA LEU A 54 16.73 -21.97 -0.15
C LEU A 54 15.83 -20.72 -0.25
N GLU A 55 16.05 -19.77 0.62
CA GLU A 55 15.33 -18.49 0.60
C GLU A 55 15.61 -17.76 -0.73
N GLY A 56 14.56 -17.35 -1.43
CA GLY A 56 14.62 -16.63 -2.68
C GLY A 56 14.23 -15.16 -2.55
N LEU A 57 13.71 -14.61 -3.64
CA LEU A 57 13.30 -13.22 -3.69
C LEU A 57 12.00 -12.99 -2.95
N ARG A 58 11.90 -11.83 -2.28
CA ARG A 58 10.69 -11.32 -1.64
C ARG A 58 10.12 -10.19 -2.47
N SER A 59 8.81 -10.15 -2.58
CA SER A 59 8.07 -9.06 -3.21
C SER A 59 6.88 -8.68 -2.34
N TRP A 60 6.42 -7.46 -2.50
CA TRP A 60 5.24 -6.98 -1.80
C TRP A 60 4.42 -6.06 -2.69
N SER A 61 3.13 -6.05 -2.47
CA SER A 61 2.17 -5.22 -3.18
C SER A 61 1.08 -4.74 -2.25
N ILE A 62 0.47 -3.62 -2.61
CA ILE A 62 -0.67 -3.06 -1.89
C ILE A 62 -1.78 -2.83 -2.90
N GLU A 63 -2.99 -3.22 -2.53
CA GLU A 63 -4.21 -2.94 -3.28
C GLU A 63 -5.13 -2.06 -2.45
N MET A 64 -5.74 -1.09 -3.09
CA MET A 64 -6.66 -0.16 -2.47
C MET A 64 -7.87 0.05 -3.36
N ASP A 65 -9.04 -0.04 -2.75
CA ASP A 65 -10.31 0.33 -3.35
C ASP A 65 -10.95 1.46 -2.54
N GLY A 66 -11.68 2.33 -3.21
CA GLY A 66 -12.35 3.41 -2.53
C GLY A 66 -13.29 4.20 -3.43
N ALA A 67 -13.86 5.26 -2.87
CA ALA A 67 -14.63 6.22 -3.63
C ALA A 67 -13.68 7.16 -4.39
N TYR A 68 -14.01 7.43 -5.64
CA TYR A 68 -13.29 8.41 -6.43
C TYR A 68 -13.80 9.82 -6.12
N ALA A 69 -12.92 10.68 -5.61
CA ALA A 69 -13.23 12.08 -5.36
C ALA A 69 -11.97 12.93 -5.60
N TYR A 70 -12.15 14.09 -6.18
CA TYR A 70 -11.10 15.08 -6.43
C TYR A 70 -11.32 16.38 -5.63
N THR A 71 -12.49 16.56 -5.04
CA THR A 71 -12.80 17.68 -4.15
C THR A 71 -13.42 17.19 -2.84
N ASP A 72 -13.27 17.97 -1.79
CA ASP A 72 -13.99 17.77 -0.54
C ASP A 72 -15.47 18.27 -0.65
N ALA A 73 -16.23 18.11 0.42
CA ALA A 73 -17.61 18.56 0.49
C ALA A 73 -17.77 20.08 0.34
N ALA A 74 -16.72 20.87 0.52
CA ALA A 74 -16.68 22.32 0.33
C ALA A 74 -16.24 22.73 -1.08
N GLY A 75 -15.92 21.75 -1.95
CA GLY A 75 -15.44 22.00 -3.31
C GLY A 75 -13.95 22.35 -3.41
N THR A 76 -13.19 22.13 -2.33
CA THR A 76 -11.74 22.35 -2.32
C THR A 76 -11.02 21.11 -2.88
N ALA A 77 -10.02 21.33 -3.72
CA ALA A 77 -9.22 20.22 -4.28
C ALA A 77 -8.52 19.41 -3.19
N LEU A 78 -8.62 18.09 -3.27
CA LEU A 78 -7.98 17.18 -2.34
C LEU A 78 -6.49 17.02 -2.68
N THR A 79 -5.61 17.44 -1.78
CA THR A 79 -4.15 17.32 -1.94
C THR A 79 -3.66 15.86 -1.90
N ASN A 80 -4.40 14.97 -1.28
CA ASN A 80 -4.07 13.55 -1.14
C ASN A 80 -5.19 12.64 -1.67
N GLY A 81 -5.95 13.12 -2.63
CA GLY A 81 -6.91 12.30 -3.37
C GLY A 81 -6.21 11.36 -4.33
N ALA A 82 -6.95 10.38 -4.81
CA ALA A 82 -6.44 9.47 -5.85
C ALA A 82 -6.01 10.21 -7.11
N ASP A 83 -6.68 11.30 -7.44
CA ASP A 83 -6.39 12.15 -8.59
C ASP A 83 -4.98 12.77 -8.48
N ALA A 84 -4.65 13.37 -7.34
CA ALA A 84 -3.34 13.94 -7.08
C ALA A 84 -2.22 12.88 -7.10
N LEU A 85 -2.48 11.70 -6.55
CA LEU A 85 -1.52 10.59 -6.58
C LEU A 85 -1.24 10.12 -8.01
N ILE A 86 -2.25 10.04 -8.85
CA ILE A 86 -2.09 9.62 -10.25
C ILE A 86 -1.37 10.70 -11.04
N GLU A 87 -1.77 11.96 -10.88
CA GLU A 87 -1.14 13.07 -11.57
C GLU A 87 0.35 13.16 -11.25
N ASP A 88 0.70 13.18 -9.98
CA ASP A 88 2.08 13.35 -9.55
C ASP A 88 2.97 12.14 -9.85
N ASN A 89 2.47 10.94 -9.63
CA ASN A 89 3.32 9.75 -9.67
C ASN A 89 3.26 8.97 -10.97
N VAL A 90 2.22 9.15 -11.76
CA VAL A 90 2.05 8.43 -13.03
C VAL A 90 2.18 9.36 -14.23
N LEU A 91 1.42 10.44 -14.26
CA LEU A 91 1.33 11.30 -15.44
C LEU A 91 2.51 12.27 -15.56
N ASN A 92 2.83 12.99 -14.50
CA ASN A 92 3.85 14.03 -14.52
C ASN A 92 5.25 13.53 -14.26
N LEU A 93 5.46 12.83 -13.16
CA LEU A 93 6.78 12.54 -12.64
C LEU A 93 7.24 11.11 -12.92
N ARG A 94 6.32 10.17 -13.08
CA ARG A 94 6.62 8.72 -13.20
C ARG A 94 7.58 8.25 -12.11
N GLN A 95 7.39 8.77 -10.91
CA GLN A 95 8.29 8.53 -9.80
C GLN A 95 7.76 7.44 -8.87
N LYS A 96 8.69 6.82 -8.21
CA LYS A 96 8.43 6.01 -7.05
C LYS A 96 8.10 6.94 -5.87
N PHE A 97 7.23 6.48 -4.99
CA PHE A 97 6.88 7.20 -3.77
C PHE A 97 6.82 6.26 -2.58
N PHE A 98 6.90 6.82 -1.39
CA PHE A 98 6.82 6.04 -0.18
C PHE A 98 5.38 5.93 0.29
N VAL A 99 4.98 4.72 0.63
CA VAL A 99 3.66 4.41 1.16
C VAL A 99 3.77 3.71 2.49
N GLY A 100 2.86 4.01 3.40
CA GLY A 100 2.74 3.35 4.69
C GLY A 100 1.38 2.68 4.85
N PHE A 101 1.39 1.43 5.27
CA PHE A 101 0.19 0.64 5.52
C PHE A 101 0.14 0.27 7.00
N GLY A 102 -0.93 0.64 7.68
CA GLY A 102 -1.11 0.33 9.10
C GLY A 102 -1.76 1.44 9.90
N GLY A 103 -1.43 1.50 11.19
CA GLY A 103 -1.96 2.49 12.12
C GLY A 103 -1.33 3.88 11.98
N THR A 104 -1.89 4.84 12.70
CA THR A 104 -1.28 6.15 12.86
C THR A 104 -0.11 6.02 13.82
N THR A 105 1.02 6.60 13.51
CA THR A 105 2.22 6.56 14.39
C THR A 105 2.09 7.46 15.63
N THR A 106 0.88 7.74 16.08
CA THR A 106 0.59 8.62 17.22
C THR A 106 0.27 7.87 18.49
N VAL A 107 -0.06 6.57 18.42
CA VAL A 107 -0.37 5.73 19.56
C VAL A 107 0.77 4.75 19.82
N THR A 108 1.14 4.60 21.07
CA THR A 108 2.17 3.62 21.49
C THR A 108 1.73 2.21 21.07
N SER A 109 2.62 1.48 20.44
CA SER A 109 2.42 0.14 19.88
C SER A 109 1.68 0.08 18.53
N ASP A 110 1.46 1.20 17.86
CA ASP A 110 1.02 1.18 16.47
C ASP A 110 2.10 0.60 15.56
N VAL A 111 1.67 -0.26 14.67
CA VAL A 111 2.55 -0.90 13.68
C VAL A 111 2.23 -0.34 12.31
N ARG A 112 3.26 0.08 11.60
CA ARG A 112 3.15 0.54 10.21
C ARG A 112 4.22 -0.14 9.36
N TYR A 113 3.79 -0.71 8.26
CA TYR A 113 4.68 -1.19 7.22
C TYR A 113 4.85 -0.09 6.18
N TRP A 114 6.06 0.23 5.83
CA TRP A 114 6.35 1.27 4.85
C TRP A 114 7.44 0.85 3.88
N GLY A 115 7.39 1.39 2.68
CA GLY A 115 8.37 1.13 1.65
C GLY A 115 8.14 1.98 0.42
N GLU A 116 9.07 1.92 -0.50
CA GLU A 116 8.99 2.59 -1.78
C GLU A 116 8.19 1.75 -2.77
N CYS A 117 7.28 2.36 -3.47
CA CYS A 117 6.43 1.69 -4.46
C CYS A 117 6.15 2.57 -5.67
N TYR A 118 5.55 1.97 -6.66
CA TYR A 118 5.01 2.67 -7.83
C TYR A 118 3.62 2.11 -8.18
N ILE A 119 2.83 2.91 -8.88
CA ILE A 119 1.48 2.51 -9.29
C ILE A 119 1.59 1.64 -10.54
N THR A 120 1.09 0.41 -10.47
CA THR A 120 1.08 -0.52 -11.60
C THR A 120 -0.23 -0.54 -12.36
N SER A 121 -1.33 -0.30 -11.66
CA SER A 121 -2.65 -0.18 -12.31
C SER A 121 -3.54 0.78 -11.54
N TRP A 122 -4.37 1.45 -12.29
CA TRP A 122 -5.38 2.35 -11.76
C TRP A 122 -6.62 2.27 -12.64
N SER A 123 -7.77 2.14 -12.03
CA SER A 123 -9.04 2.11 -12.71
C SER A 123 -10.09 2.90 -11.95
N VAL A 124 -10.95 3.58 -12.69
CA VAL A 124 -12.10 4.30 -12.16
C VAL A 124 -13.36 3.81 -12.89
N SER A 125 -14.40 3.55 -12.13
CA SER A 125 -15.72 3.20 -12.64
C SER A 125 -16.72 4.25 -12.18
N ALA A 126 -17.46 4.80 -13.11
CA ALA A 126 -18.51 5.80 -12.86
C ALA A 126 -19.75 5.41 -13.66
N GLY A 127 -20.80 5.01 -12.97
CA GLY A 127 -22.12 4.73 -13.55
C GLY A 127 -23.06 5.92 -13.41
N THR A 128 -24.09 5.95 -14.25
CA THR A 128 -25.20 6.88 -14.09
C THR A 128 -25.98 6.50 -12.83
N GLU A 129 -26.22 7.43 -11.93
CA GLU A 129 -26.90 7.23 -10.64
C GLU A 129 -26.13 6.37 -9.62
N ASP A 130 -24.85 6.09 -9.86
CA ASP A 130 -24.00 5.32 -8.99
C ASP A 130 -22.83 6.13 -8.45
N THR A 131 -22.33 5.72 -7.29
CA THR A 131 -21.11 6.32 -6.72
C THR A 131 -19.90 5.90 -7.54
N SER A 132 -19.08 6.87 -7.94
CA SER A 132 -17.81 6.56 -8.60
C SER A 132 -16.86 5.85 -7.66
N THR A 133 -16.31 4.74 -8.13
CA THR A 133 -15.35 3.93 -7.39
C THR A 133 -14.02 3.86 -8.10
N MET A 134 -12.95 3.63 -7.36
CA MET A 134 -11.60 3.47 -7.89
C MET A 134 -10.91 2.25 -7.30
N SER A 135 -9.98 1.70 -8.06
CA SER A 135 -9.05 0.67 -7.63
C SER A 135 -7.64 1.07 -8.03
N ILE A 136 -6.71 0.93 -7.09
CA ILE A 136 -5.29 1.22 -7.30
C ILE A 136 -4.48 0.01 -6.85
N SER A 137 -3.56 -0.43 -7.69
CA SER A 137 -2.57 -1.45 -7.34
C SER A 137 -1.18 -0.82 -7.30
N LEU A 138 -0.51 -1.03 -6.18
CA LEU A 138 0.84 -0.55 -5.91
C LEU A 138 1.79 -1.74 -5.84
N THR A 139 2.88 -1.67 -6.56
CA THR A 139 3.95 -2.69 -6.47
C THR A 139 5.14 -2.11 -5.74
N GLY A 140 5.57 -2.80 -4.69
CA GLY A 140 6.73 -2.42 -3.93
C GLY A 140 8.03 -2.61 -4.70
N THR A 141 8.96 -1.70 -4.46
CA THR A 141 10.33 -1.81 -4.95
C THR A 141 11.28 -1.63 -3.77
N GLY A 142 12.19 -2.59 -3.61
CA GLY A 142 13.11 -2.60 -2.46
C GLY A 142 12.49 -3.16 -1.19
N VAL A 143 13.04 -2.76 -0.06
CA VAL A 143 12.71 -3.32 1.26
C VAL A 143 11.40 -2.77 1.80
N LEU A 144 10.57 -3.65 2.33
CA LEU A 144 9.45 -3.28 3.18
C LEU A 144 9.93 -3.25 4.63
N THR A 145 9.75 -2.13 5.30
CA THR A 145 10.20 -1.92 6.68
C THR A 145 9.01 -1.81 7.62
N GLN A 146 9.14 -2.41 8.79
CA GLN A 146 8.18 -2.30 9.87
C GLN A 146 8.65 -1.23 10.87
N ASN A 147 7.79 -0.27 11.16
CA ASN A 147 7.94 0.67 12.26
C ASN A 147 6.94 0.34 13.36
N VAL A 148 7.42 0.29 14.59
CA VAL A 148 6.60 0.18 15.81
C VAL A 148 6.84 1.46 16.62
N VAL A 149 5.78 2.12 16.99
CA VAL A 149 5.83 3.36 17.78
C VAL A 149 5.62 3.06 19.26
#